data_b5dcad41b5498b872d03dec5f8e1b6af
#
_entry.id   b5dcad41b5498b872d03dec5f8e1b6af
#
_cell.length_a   1.000
_cell.length_b   1.000
_cell.length_c   1.000
_cell.angle_alpha   90.00
_cell.angle_beta   90.00
_cell.angle_gamma   90.00
#
_symmetry.space_group_name_H-M   'P 1'
#
loop_
_entity.id
_entity.type
_entity.pdbx_description
1 polymer ?
#
loop_
_entity_poly.entity_id
_entity_poly.type
_entity_poly.pdbx_seq_one_letter_code
_entity_poly.pdbx_strand_id
1 'polypeptide(L)'
;MADGCVIKRKSYVFEVTLKSEDAYILEAFLQDAKGTYSIKDKVVKYKNNNVIYKRLIISDSEFCRNLIKQGVVPNKSLIANPPLLDDKYKRHFIRGLLDGDGHYSKSRRRITLTTTYNLLKYVLQAFNADISLIHLKNNIAYFDISKNYYLIIIYLYFNAHYYINRKRESIFAVLHRYGKDM
;
A
#
# COMPACT_ATOMS: atom_id res chain seq x y z
N MET A 1 1.44 4.17 -2.55
CA MET A 1 0.43 5.22 -2.30
C MET A 1 -0.20 5.12 -0.90
N ALA A 2 -0.29 3.94 -0.30
CA ALA A 2 -0.94 3.74 0.99
C ALA A 2 -0.34 4.63 2.10
N ASP A 3 0.90 4.45 2.45
CA ASP A 3 1.55 5.15 3.57
C ASP A 3 2.25 6.47 3.19
N GLY A 4 2.33 6.79 1.89
CA GLY A 4 2.95 8.02 1.39
C GLY A 4 1.90 9.10 1.11
N CYS A 5 2.24 10.38 1.34
CA CYS A 5 1.37 11.51 1.01
C CYS A 5 2.18 12.70 0.48
N VAL A 6 1.54 13.48 -0.39
CA VAL A 6 2.02 14.82 -0.73
C VAL A 6 1.35 15.81 0.21
N ILE A 7 2.14 16.69 0.81
CA ILE A 7 1.68 17.71 1.75
C ILE A 7 1.97 19.08 1.12
N LYS A 8 0.98 19.97 1.12
CA LYS A 8 1.18 21.37 0.70
C LYS A 8 1.60 22.17 1.94
N ARG A 9 2.85 22.65 1.91
CA ARG A 9 3.41 23.64 2.86
C ARG A 9 3.70 24.93 2.10
N LYS A 10 4.81 25.63 2.35
CA LYS A 10 5.31 26.70 1.46
C LYS A 10 5.58 26.16 0.05
N SER A 11 6.04 24.92 -0.05
CA SER A 11 6.17 24.11 -1.28
C SER A 11 5.50 22.75 -1.07
N TYR A 12 5.35 21.96 -2.13
CA TYR A 12 4.94 20.57 -1.99
C TYR A 12 6.07 19.72 -1.43
N VAL A 13 5.72 18.83 -0.50
CA VAL A 13 6.63 17.89 0.14
C VAL A 13 6.00 16.49 0.09
N PHE A 14 6.75 15.50 -0.33
CA PHE A 14 6.34 14.10 -0.22
C PHE A 14 6.87 13.51 1.08
N GLU A 15 5.99 12.89 1.85
CA GLU A 15 6.34 12.24 3.12
C GLU A 15 5.84 10.79 3.13
N VAL A 16 6.72 9.88 3.55
CA VAL A 16 6.35 8.48 3.86
C VAL A 16 6.82 8.17 5.26
N THR A 17 5.97 7.54 6.05
CA THR A 17 6.30 7.11 7.41
C THR A 17 5.93 5.63 7.54
N LEU A 18 6.92 4.79 7.87
CA LEU A 18 6.75 3.35 8.06
C LEU A 18 7.21 2.95 9.47
N LYS A 19 6.80 1.78 9.92
CA LYS A 19 7.35 1.17 11.12
C LYS A 19 8.85 0.96 10.95
N SER A 20 9.62 1.01 12.05
CA SER A 20 11.08 0.82 12.00
C SER A 20 11.49 -0.50 11.36
N GLU A 21 10.73 -1.57 11.59
CA GLU A 21 10.96 -2.89 10.98
C GLU A 21 10.80 -2.92 9.45
N ASP A 22 10.07 -1.95 8.87
CA ASP A 22 9.81 -1.82 7.44
C ASP A 22 10.73 -0.79 6.76
N ALA A 23 11.74 -0.25 7.46
CA ALA A 23 12.61 0.83 6.98
C ALA A 23 13.35 0.50 5.68
N TYR A 24 13.70 -0.77 5.48
CA TYR A 24 14.37 -1.25 4.26
C TYR A 24 13.61 -0.91 2.97
N ILE A 25 12.28 -0.75 3.03
CA ILE A 25 11.47 -0.31 1.87
C ILE A 25 11.79 1.16 1.54
N LEU A 26 12.02 2.01 2.54
CA LEU A 26 12.41 3.41 2.30
C LEU A 26 13.83 3.50 1.75
N GLU A 27 14.73 2.64 2.20
CA GLU A 27 16.11 2.52 1.72
C GLU A 27 16.13 2.10 0.25
N ALA A 28 15.38 1.04 -0.09
CA ALA A 28 15.22 0.57 -1.46
C ALA A 28 14.62 1.66 -2.37
N PHE A 29 13.59 2.37 -1.89
CA PHE A 29 13.00 3.48 -2.62
C PHE A 29 14.02 4.60 -2.91
N LEU A 30 14.88 4.94 -1.94
CA LEU A 30 15.92 5.95 -2.13
C LEU A 30 16.97 5.52 -3.14
N GLN A 31 17.36 4.25 -3.14
CA GLN A 31 18.29 3.69 -4.14
C GLN A 31 17.71 3.82 -5.56
N ASP A 32 16.46 3.46 -5.76
CA ASP A 32 15.79 3.54 -7.05
C ASP A 32 15.56 5.00 -7.49
N ALA A 33 15.21 5.88 -6.56
CA ALA A 33 15.01 7.31 -6.83
C ALA A 33 16.32 8.06 -7.06
N LYS A 34 17.48 7.42 -6.84
CA LYS A 34 18.83 8.05 -6.93
C LYS A 34 18.91 9.39 -6.17
N GLY A 35 18.17 9.47 -5.06
CA GLY A 35 18.06 10.69 -4.27
C GLY A 35 19.05 10.74 -3.11
N THR A 36 19.46 11.95 -2.73
CA THR A 36 20.35 12.22 -1.58
C THR A 36 19.59 12.48 -0.28
N TYR A 37 18.31 12.07 -0.22
CA TYR A 37 17.47 12.28 0.94
C TYR A 37 17.81 11.32 2.07
N SER A 38 17.55 11.72 3.31
CA SER A 38 17.83 10.91 4.50
C SER A 38 16.54 10.39 5.15
N ILE A 39 16.62 9.16 5.65
CA ILE A 39 15.57 8.57 6.49
C ILE A 39 15.86 9.01 7.93
N LYS A 40 14.84 9.55 8.61
CA LYS A 40 14.94 10.04 9.99
C LYS A 40 13.98 9.30 10.91
N ASP A 41 14.31 9.25 12.18
CA ASP A 41 13.41 8.76 13.20
C ASP A 41 12.26 9.75 13.44
N LYS A 42 11.06 9.22 13.58
CA LYS A 42 9.85 9.94 13.99
C LYS A 42 9.27 9.25 15.21
N VAL A 43 9.40 9.90 16.35
CA VAL A 43 8.80 9.42 17.59
C VAL A 43 7.33 9.80 17.62
N VAL A 44 6.44 8.83 17.81
CA VAL A 44 5.02 9.03 17.98
C VAL A 44 4.60 8.49 19.34
N LYS A 45 3.98 9.35 20.16
CA LYS A 45 3.43 8.94 21.44
C LYS A 45 2.13 8.18 21.21
N TYR A 46 2.11 6.90 21.58
CA TYR A 46 0.93 6.06 21.51
C TYR A 46 0.58 5.54 22.89
N LYS A 47 -0.55 5.99 23.46
CA LYS A 47 -0.92 5.79 24.85
C LYS A 47 0.25 6.30 25.75
N ASN A 48 0.85 5.40 26.56
CA ASN A 48 1.96 5.73 27.48
C ASN A 48 3.34 5.35 26.91
N ASN A 49 3.43 4.89 25.66
CA ASN A 49 4.67 4.43 25.06
C ASN A 49 5.08 5.33 23.89
N ASN A 50 6.37 5.54 23.74
CA ASN A 50 6.95 6.14 22.54
C ASN A 50 7.20 5.04 21.51
N VAL A 51 6.62 5.19 20.33
CA VAL A 51 6.84 4.28 19.19
C VAL A 51 7.68 5.01 18.16
N ILE A 52 8.78 4.37 17.75
CA ILE A 52 9.68 4.92 16.74
C ILE A 52 9.26 4.41 15.36
N TYR A 53 9.04 5.35 14.47
CA TYR A 53 8.83 5.14 13.04
C TYR A 53 10.02 5.66 12.26
N LYS A 54 10.21 5.18 11.04
CA LYS A 54 11.15 5.73 10.06
C LYS A 54 10.38 6.61 9.06
N ARG A 55 10.90 7.79 8.82
CA ARG A 55 10.29 8.80 7.97
C ARG A 55 11.25 9.28 6.90
N LEU A 56 10.79 9.26 5.66
CA LEU A 56 11.43 9.88 4.51
C LEU A 56 10.65 11.14 4.12
N ILE A 57 11.37 12.24 3.90
CA ILE A 57 10.81 13.49 3.39
C ILE A 57 11.58 13.89 2.14
N ILE A 58 10.85 14.11 1.05
CA ILE A 58 11.38 14.61 -0.22
C ILE A 58 10.79 16.00 -0.47
N SER A 59 11.64 17.03 -0.40
CA SER A 59 11.26 18.43 -0.60
C SER A 59 11.57 18.91 -2.02
N ASP A 60 11.35 18.05 -3.02
CA ASP A 60 11.52 18.34 -4.42
C ASP A 60 10.16 18.67 -5.05
N SER A 61 10.01 19.91 -5.54
CA SER A 61 8.75 20.39 -6.11
C SER A 61 8.41 19.73 -7.44
N GLU A 62 9.38 19.35 -8.24
CA GLU A 62 9.16 18.67 -9.52
C GLU A 62 8.73 17.23 -9.27
N PHE A 63 9.44 16.51 -8.41
CA PHE A 63 9.06 15.18 -7.96
C PHE A 63 7.64 15.17 -7.41
N CYS A 64 7.29 16.12 -6.52
CA CYS A 64 5.95 16.20 -5.96
C CYS A 64 4.87 16.50 -7.01
N ARG A 65 5.14 17.41 -7.98
CA ARG A 65 4.22 17.68 -9.09
C ARG A 65 3.98 16.44 -9.95
N ASN A 66 5.02 15.65 -10.22
CA ASN A 66 4.90 14.43 -10.99
C ASN A 66 4.08 13.36 -10.23
N LEU A 67 4.26 13.25 -8.92
CA LEU A 67 3.40 12.39 -8.08
C LEU A 67 1.94 12.84 -8.09
N ILE A 68 1.67 14.15 -8.03
CA ILE A 68 0.30 14.70 -8.10
C ILE A 68 -0.33 14.35 -9.45
N LYS A 69 0.39 14.49 -10.55
CA LYS A 69 -0.09 14.08 -11.89
C LYS A 69 -0.45 12.58 -11.94
N GLN A 70 0.25 11.75 -11.16
CA GLN A 70 -0.02 10.31 -11.03
C GLN A 70 -1.08 9.99 -9.97
N GLY A 71 -1.81 10.97 -9.45
CA GLY A 71 -2.91 10.76 -8.51
C GLY A 71 -2.51 10.72 -7.03
N VAL A 72 -1.23 11.00 -6.70
CA VAL A 72 -0.80 11.12 -5.28
C VAL A 72 -1.08 12.54 -4.80
N VAL A 73 -2.34 12.86 -4.60
CA VAL A 73 -2.80 14.21 -4.21
C VAL A 73 -2.75 14.42 -2.70
N PRO A 74 -2.67 15.68 -2.22
CA PRO A 74 -2.86 16.00 -0.80
C PRO A 74 -4.21 15.48 -0.29
N ASN A 75 -4.24 15.03 0.97
CA ASN A 75 -5.47 14.51 1.62
C ASN A 75 -6.15 13.34 0.88
N LYS A 76 -5.36 12.51 0.21
CA LYS A 76 -5.81 11.46 -0.71
C LYS A 76 -6.71 10.36 -0.12
N SER A 77 -6.77 10.23 1.21
CA SER A 77 -7.39 9.07 1.88
C SER A 77 -8.84 8.79 1.46
N LEU A 78 -9.60 9.83 1.07
CA LEU A 78 -11.00 9.69 0.63
C LEU A 78 -11.19 9.92 -0.88
N ILE A 79 -10.18 10.45 -1.57
CA ILE A 79 -10.30 10.90 -2.97
C ILE A 79 -9.27 10.27 -3.90
N ALA A 80 -8.46 9.34 -3.41
CA ALA A 80 -7.45 8.70 -4.24
C ALA A 80 -8.08 7.95 -5.42
N ASN A 81 -7.53 8.19 -6.59
CA ASN A 81 -7.88 7.50 -7.83
C ASN A 81 -6.71 6.63 -8.29
N PRO A 82 -6.97 5.57 -9.08
CA PRO A 82 -5.91 4.77 -9.65
C PRO A 82 -5.04 5.64 -10.58
N PRO A 83 -3.72 5.46 -10.54
CA PRO A 83 -2.82 6.14 -11.46
C PRO A 83 -2.96 5.58 -12.88
N LEU A 84 -2.60 6.38 -13.87
CA LEU A 84 -2.43 5.90 -15.24
C LEU A 84 -1.10 5.14 -15.33
N LEU A 85 -1.16 3.82 -15.38
CA LEU A 85 0.01 2.95 -15.41
C LEU A 85 -0.04 1.99 -16.59
N ASP A 86 1.12 1.74 -17.20
CA ASP A 86 1.30 0.62 -18.11
C ASP A 86 1.00 -0.70 -17.39
N ASP A 87 0.51 -1.70 -18.13
CA ASP A 87 0.11 -3.00 -17.57
C ASP A 87 1.22 -3.68 -16.76
N LYS A 88 2.48 -3.53 -17.19
CA LYS A 88 3.65 -4.09 -16.51
C LYS A 88 3.82 -3.58 -15.07
N TYR A 89 3.31 -2.38 -14.74
CA TYR A 89 3.41 -1.78 -13.41
C TYR A 89 2.17 -2.02 -12.52
N LYS A 90 1.04 -2.42 -13.10
CA LYS A 90 -0.22 -2.59 -12.36
C LYS A 90 -0.07 -3.56 -11.18
N ARG A 91 0.59 -4.71 -11.38
CA ARG A 91 0.80 -5.68 -10.30
C ARG A 91 1.61 -5.11 -9.13
N HIS A 92 2.62 -4.28 -9.43
CA HIS A 92 3.46 -3.66 -8.42
C HIS A 92 2.69 -2.61 -7.60
N PHE A 93 1.84 -1.85 -8.28
CA PHE A 93 0.94 -0.89 -7.63
C PHE A 93 -0.06 -1.58 -6.71
N ILE A 94 -0.74 -2.64 -7.17
CA ILE A 94 -1.70 -3.41 -6.38
C ILE A 94 -1.02 -4.06 -5.18
N ARG A 95 0.18 -4.63 -5.35
CA ARG A 95 0.98 -5.15 -4.24
C ARG A 95 1.27 -4.06 -3.21
N GLY A 96 1.69 -2.88 -3.63
CA GLY A 96 1.93 -1.75 -2.74
C GLY A 96 0.67 -1.29 -1.98
N LEU A 97 -0.52 -1.38 -2.58
CA LEU A 97 -1.79 -1.15 -1.87
C LEU A 97 -2.04 -2.22 -0.82
N LEU A 98 -1.82 -3.50 -1.14
CA LEU A 98 -1.98 -4.61 -0.19
C LEU A 98 -0.97 -4.51 0.96
N ASP A 99 0.26 -4.13 0.68
CA ASP A 99 1.30 -3.95 1.69
C ASP A 99 0.98 -2.80 2.64
N GLY A 100 0.47 -1.68 2.15
CA GLY A 100 0.08 -0.55 2.98
C GLY A 100 -1.27 -0.74 3.66
N ASP A 101 -2.34 -0.82 2.88
CA ASP A 101 -3.73 -0.76 3.35
C ASP A 101 -4.37 -2.15 3.59
N GLY A 102 -3.67 -3.24 3.23
CA GLY A 102 -4.16 -4.59 3.43
C GLY A 102 -4.15 -5.00 4.91
N HIS A 103 -5.24 -5.60 5.36
CA HIS A 103 -5.38 -6.20 6.68
C HIS A 103 -5.49 -7.72 6.58
N TYR A 104 -4.72 -8.43 7.41
CA TYR A 104 -4.63 -9.89 7.42
C TYR A 104 -5.09 -10.44 8.76
N SER A 105 -6.18 -11.17 8.75
CA SER A 105 -6.71 -11.83 9.96
C SER A 105 -6.43 -13.34 9.90
N LYS A 106 -5.47 -13.80 10.69
CA LYS A 106 -5.16 -15.23 10.82
C LYS A 106 -6.34 -16.02 11.38
N SER A 107 -7.06 -15.46 12.37
CA SER A 107 -8.21 -16.12 13.03
C SER A 107 -9.40 -16.27 12.08
N ARG A 108 -9.68 -15.25 11.28
CA ARG A 108 -10.79 -15.25 10.31
C ARG A 108 -10.41 -15.78 8.95
N ARG A 109 -9.13 -16.13 8.72
CA ARG A 109 -8.59 -16.56 7.42
C ARG A 109 -8.99 -15.59 6.30
N ARG A 110 -8.80 -14.29 6.54
CA ARG A 110 -9.30 -13.24 5.67
C ARG A 110 -8.20 -12.22 5.34
N ILE A 111 -8.15 -11.82 4.10
CA ILE A 111 -7.37 -10.69 3.61
C ILE A 111 -8.38 -9.63 3.21
N THR A 112 -8.34 -8.46 3.84
CA THR A 112 -9.24 -7.34 3.54
C THR A 112 -8.42 -6.18 3.02
N LEU A 113 -8.77 -5.63 1.86
CA LEU A 113 -8.23 -4.37 1.37
C LEU A 113 -9.26 -3.26 1.60
N THR A 114 -8.84 -2.21 2.31
CA THR A 114 -9.69 -1.05 2.61
C THR A 114 -9.06 0.18 1.98
N THR A 115 -9.77 0.83 1.04
CA THR A 115 -9.29 2.03 0.36
C THR A 115 -10.48 2.76 -0.29
N THR A 116 -10.23 3.69 -1.25
CA THR A 116 -11.32 4.35 -1.97
C THR A 116 -12.06 3.38 -2.90
N TYR A 117 -13.33 3.67 -3.18
CA TYR A 117 -14.13 2.87 -4.10
C TYR A 117 -13.46 2.73 -5.49
N ASN A 118 -12.91 3.83 -6.02
CA ASN A 118 -12.27 3.82 -7.33
C ASN A 118 -11.00 2.95 -7.37
N LEU A 119 -10.21 2.95 -6.30
CA LEU A 119 -9.04 2.06 -6.18
C LEU A 119 -9.45 0.60 -6.03
N LEU A 120 -10.52 0.30 -5.28
CA LEU A 120 -11.04 -1.08 -5.20
C LEU A 120 -11.56 -1.56 -6.55
N LYS A 121 -12.33 -0.72 -7.26
CA LYS A 121 -12.79 -1.05 -8.63
C LYS A 121 -11.62 -1.38 -9.55
N TYR A 122 -10.55 -0.61 -9.50
CA TYR A 122 -9.33 -0.86 -10.28
C TYR A 122 -8.67 -2.20 -9.90
N VAL A 123 -8.58 -2.53 -8.61
CA VAL A 123 -8.03 -3.80 -8.13
C VAL A 123 -8.89 -4.97 -8.59
N LEU A 124 -10.23 -4.88 -8.47
CA LEU A 124 -11.16 -5.92 -8.89
C LEU A 124 -11.10 -6.16 -10.40
N GLN A 125 -10.98 -5.11 -11.21
CA GLN A 125 -10.77 -5.25 -12.65
C GLN A 125 -9.50 -6.02 -12.97
N ALA A 126 -8.38 -5.73 -12.26
CA ALA A 126 -7.14 -6.47 -12.43
C ALA A 126 -7.24 -7.94 -11.95
N PHE A 127 -8.18 -8.24 -11.07
CA PHE A 127 -8.49 -9.59 -10.59
C PHE A 127 -9.55 -10.31 -11.44
N ASN A 128 -10.09 -9.63 -12.47
CA ASN A 128 -11.24 -10.10 -13.24
C ASN A 128 -12.42 -10.49 -12.31
N ALA A 129 -12.63 -9.68 -11.28
CA ALA A 129 -13.63 -9.89 -10.25
C ALA A 129 -14.78 -8.90 -10.36
N ASP A 130 -15.97 -9.32 -9.92
CA ASP A 130 -17.17 -8.50 -9.97
C ASP A 130 -17.09 -7.33 -8.97
N ILE A 131 -17.50 -6.14 -9.41
CA ILE A 131 -17.53 -4.94 -8.58
C ILE A 131 -18.55 -5.01 -7.44
N SER A 132 -19.56 -5.90 -7.53
CA SER A 132 -20.51 -6.16 -6.45
C SER A 132 -19.87 -6.70 -5.17
N LEU A 133 -18.62 -7.18 -5.26
CA LEU A 133 -17.82 -7.61 -4.10
C LEU A 133 -17.29 -6.44 -3.26
N ILE A 134 -17.45 -5.19 -3.72
CA ILE A 134 -17.11 -4.01 -2.91
C ILE A 134 -18.20 -3.77 -1.87
N HIS A 135 -17.78 -3.78 -0.62
CA HIS A 135 -18.65 -3.43 0.50
C HIS A 135 -18.42 -1.99 0.91
N LEU A 136 -19.51 -1.31 1.27
CA LEU A 136 -19.48 0.06 1.82
C LEU A 136 -19.96 0.04 3.26
N LYS A 137 -19.19 0.64 4.15
CA LYS A 137 -19.54 0.83 5.56
C LYS A 137 -19.02 2.18 6.05
N ASN A 138 -19.91 3.05 6.53
CA ASN A 138 -19.56 4.39 7.06
C ASN A 138 -18.65 5.19 6.08
N ASN A 139 -18.99 5.23 4.80
CA ASN A 139 -18.22 5.89 3.73
C ASN A 139 -16.82 5.28 3.47
N ILE A 140 -16.53 4.11 4.03
CA ILE A 140 -15.31 3.37 3.79
C ILE A 140 -15.63 2.20 2.86
N ALA A 141 -14.86 2.08 1.79
CA ALA A 141 -14.97 0.95 0.87
C ALA A 141 -13.97 -0.13 1.23
N TYR A 142 -14.39 -1.39 1.20
CA TYR A 142 -13.51 -2.53 1.44
C TYR A 142 -13.88 -3.72 0.57
N PHE A 143 -12.90 -4.59 0.36
CA PHE A 143 -13.03 -5.85 -0.36
C PHE A 143 -12.36 -6.97 0.42
N ASP A 144 -13.08 -8.06 0.63
CA ASP A 144 -12.55 -9.26 1.26
C ASP A 144 -12.07 -10.23 0.17
N ILE A 145 -10.77 -10.48 0.15
CA ILE A 145 -10.14 -11.36 -0.83
C ILE A 145 -10.41 -12.80 -0.43
N SER A 146 -11.27 -13.47 -1.18
CA SER A 146 -11.62 -14.87 -0.97
C SER A 146 -10.54 -15.82 -1.50
N LYS A 147 -10.68 -17.12 -1.16
CA LYS A 147 -9.79 -18.19 -1.64
C LYS A 147 -9.71 -18.28 -3.17
N ASN A 148 -10.74 -17.84 -3.89
CA ASN A 148 -10.76 -17.90 -5.36
C ASN A 148 -9.70 -16.99 -6.02
N TYR A 149 -9.16 -16.01 -5.28
CA TYR A 149 -8.16 -15.05 -5.76
C TYR A 149 -6.75 -15.34 -5.26
N TYR A 150 -6.52 -16.51 -4.60
CA TYR A 150 -5.21 -16.82 -4.01
C TYR A 150 -4.08 -16.86 -5.05
N LEU A 151 -4.33 -17.39 -6.25
CA LEU A 151 -3.33 -17.44 -7.33
C LEU A 151 -2.93 -16.05 -7.79
N ILE A 152 -3.87 -15.10 -7.83
CA ILE A 152 -3.58 -13.71 -8.16
C ILE A 152 -2.70 -13.08 -7.09
N ILE A 153 -3.00 -13.35 -5.82
CA ILE A 153 -2.17 -12.86 -4.71
C ILE A 153 -0.76 -13.45 -4.78
N ILE A 154 -0.62 -14.76 -5.04
CA ILE A 154 0.70 -15.37 -5.27
C ILE A 154 1.42 -14.65 -6.42
N TYR A 155 0.74 -14.41 -7.54
CA TYR A 155 1.31 -13.71 -8.70
C TYR A 155 1.79 -12.29 -8.35
N LEU A 156 1.08 -11.55 -7.51
CA LEU A 156 1.49 -10.20 -7.10
C LEU A 156 2.84 -10.19 -6.37
N TYR A 157 3.14 -11.26 -5.62
CA TYR A 157 4.40 -11.39 -4.86
C TYR A 157 5.45 -12.26 -5.56
N PHE A 158 5.10 -12.92 -6.67
CA PHE A 158 6.03 -13.75 -7.43
C PHE A 158 7.15 -12.89 -8.03
N ASN A 159 8.39 -13.24 -7.76
CA ASN A 159 9.59 -12.50 -8.19
C ASN A 159 9.53 -10.99 -7.84
N ALA A 160 8.85 -10.64 -6.75
CA ALA A 160 8.86 -9.28 -6.25
C ALA A 160 10.14 -9.02 -5.45
N HIS A 161 10.84 -7.93 -5.78
CA HIS A 161 12.03 -7.50 -5.05
C HIS A 161 11.66 -6.67 -3.81
N TYR A 162 10.56 -5.86 -3.88
CA TYR A 162 10.14 -4.95 -2.83
C TYR A 162 8.75 -5.29 -2.33
N TYR A 163 8.63 -5.60 -1.05
CA TYR A 163 7.37 -5.86 -0.33
C TYR A 163 7.61 -5.75 1.17
N ILE A 164 6.56 -5.55 1.94
CA ILE A 164 6.62 -5.55 3.40
C ILE A 164 6.65 -7.00 3.92
N ASN A 165 7.80 -7.45 4.45
CA ASN A 165 8.05 -8.85 4.86
C ASN A 165 6.95 -9.40 5.76
N ARG A 166 6.65 -8.72 6.87
CA ARG A 166 5.61 -9.15 7.82
C ARG A 166 4.22 -9.26 7.20
N LYS A 167 3.93 -8.42 6.18
CA LYS A 167 2.66 -8.48 5.43
C LYS A 167 2.64 -9.68 4.50
N ARG A 168 3.71 -9.88 3.73
CA ARG A 168 3.87 -11.05 2.86
C ARG A 168 3.76 -12.35 3.65
N GLU A 169 4.45 -12.48 4.77
CA GLU A 169 4.38 -13.66 5.64
C GLU A 169 2.94 -13.91 6.14
N SER A 170 2.25 -12.85 6.55
CA SER A 170 0.86 -12.95 6.98
C SER A 170 -0.09 -13.38 5.86
N ILE A 171 0.11 -12.87 4.64
CA ILE A 171 -0.62 -13.29 3.43
C ILE A 171 -0.39 -14.78 3.17
N PHE A 172 0.87 -15.20 3.09
CA PHE A 172 1.21 -16.58 2.75
C PHE A 172 0.75 -17.56 3.84
N ALA A 173 0.74 -17.15 5.12
CA ALA A 173 0.16 -17.96 6.19
C ALA A 173 -1.36 -18.18 6.04
N VAL A 174 -2.09 -17.21 5.47
CA VAL A 174 -3.51 -17.37 5.14
C VAL A 174 -3.68 -18.26 3.90
N LEU A 175 -2.89 -18.01 2.86
CA LEU A 175 -2.96 -18.77 1.60
C LEU A 175 -2.60 -20.24 1.77
N HIS A 176 -1.59 -20.56 2.58
CA HIS A 176 -1.20 -21.94 2.87
C HIS A 176 -2.35 -22.74 3.51
N ARG A 177 -3.20 -22.10 4.29
CA ARG A 177 -4.38 -22.74 4.85
C ARG A 177 -5.47 -22.97 3.80
N TYR A 178 -5.63 -22.05 2.85
CA TYR A 178 -6.55 -22.27 1.72
C TYR A 178 -6.12 -23.45 0.85
N GLY A 179 -4.81 -23.65 0.64
CA GLY A 179 -4.28 -24.77 -0.13
C GLY A 179 -4.41 -26.13 0.55
N LYS A 180 -4.58 -26.18 1.88
CA LYS A 180 -4.86 -27.42 2.62
C LYS A 180 -6.32 -27.84 2.58
N ASP A 181 -7.21 -26.90 2.29
CA ASP A 181 -8.66 -27.11 2.24
C ASP A 181 -9.12 -27.43 0.79
N MET A 182 -8.17 -27.58 -0.17
CA MET A 182 -8.36 -28.03 -1.56
C MET A 182 -7.80 -29.44 -1.76
#